data_50e6799a438e50f291048522c04c7b98
#
_entry.id   50e6799a438e50f291048522c04c7b98
#
_cell.length_a   1.000
_cell.length_b   1.000
_cell.length_c   1.000
_cell.angle_alpha   90.00
_cell.angle_beta   90.00
_cell.angle_gamma   90.00
#
_symmetry.space_group_name_H-M   'P 1'
#
loop_
_entity.id
_entity.type
_entity.pdbx_description
1 polymer ?
#
loop_
_entity_poly.entity_id
_entity_poly.type
_entity_poly.pdbx_seq_one_letter_code
_entity_poly.pdbx_strand_id
1 'polypeptide(L)'
;AGPAPALRVTDETAPITLLEPAHPALTRPNRIGPADWAGWVQERGAYFASEWDRERYVTPLALSDPGEALLAGALLVARHGRGHYVYTSLAFFRQLPKGVPGAYRLFANLVSLRAE
;
A
#
# COMPACT_ATOMS: atom_id res chain seq x y z
N ALA A 1 -23.73 4.25 18.02
CA ALA A 1 -22.78 3.21 17.65
C ALA A 1 -21.39 3.60 18.11
N GLY A 2 -20.59 2.61 18.49
CA GLY A 2 -19.20 2.85 18.84
C GLY A 2 -18.38 3.25 17.61
N PRO A 3 -17.08 3.57 17.79
CA PRO A 3 -16.22 3.86 16.67
C PRO A 3 -16.15 2.67 15.71
N ALA A 4 -16.02 2.97 14.42
CA ALA A 4 -15.86 1.92 13.43
C ALA A 4 -14.59 1.12 13.74
N PRO A 5 -14.59 -0.20 13.53
CA PRO A 5 -13.37 -0.98 13.68
C PRO A 5 -12.30 -0.48 12.71
N ALA A 6 -11.04 -0.55 13.12
CA ALA A 6 -9.94 -0.17 12.26
C ALA A 6 -9.96 -1.04 11.01
N LEU A 7 -9.87 -0.41 9.84
CA LEU A 7 -9.79 -1.12 8.57
C LEU A 7 -8.41 -1.78 8.46
N ARG A 8 -8.40 -3.05 8.11
CA ARG A 8 -7.17 -3.84 8.05
C ARG A 8 -7.31 -5.03 7.12
N VAL A 9 -6.19 -5.59 6.73
CA VAL A 9 -6.11 -6.88 6.06
C VAL A 9 -5.12 -7.73 6.83
N THR A 10 -5.62 -8.76 7.51
CA THR A 10 -4.84 -9.61 8.41
C THR A 10 -4.30 -10.86 7.74
N ASP A 11 -4.93 -11.32 6.65
CA ASP A 11 -4.43 -12.48 5.91
C ASP A 11 -3.14 -12.09 5.18
N GLU A 12 -2.02 -12.63 5.66
CA GLU A 12 -0.71 -12.33 5.09
C GLU A 12 -0.54 -12.80 3.64
N THR A 13 -1.46 -13.62 3.16
CA THR A 13 -1.48 -14.10 1.77
C THR A 13 -2.59 -13.43 0.94
N ALA A 14 -3.28 -12.43 1.48
CA ALA A 14 -4.36 -11.75 0.78
C ALA A 14 -3.88 -11.21 -0.56
N PRO A 15 -4.64 -11.42 -1.65
CA PRO A 15 -4.25 -10.92 -2.96
C PRO A 15 -4.29 -9.40 -3.02
N ILE A 16 -3.39 -8.85 -3.82
CA ILE A 16 -3.29 -7.40 -4.03
C ILE A 16 -3.80 -7.08 -5.42
N THR A 17 -4.72 -6.14 -5.51
CA THR A 17 -5.21 -5.63 -6.78
C THR A 17 -4.49 -4.33 -7.12
N LEU A 18 -3.80 -4.29 -8.25
CA LEU A 18 -3.15 -3.08 -8.71
C LEU A 18 -4.17 -2.23 -9.46
N LEU A 19 -4.62 -1.14 -8.84
CA LEU A 19 -5.61 -0.24 -9.43
C LEU A 19 -4.98 0.68 -10.47
N GLU A 20 -3.72 1.05 -10.26
CA GLU A 20 -2.95 1.91 -11.14
C GLU A 20 -1.61 1.23 -11.45
N PRO A 21 -1.60 0.16 -12.28
CA PRO A 21 -0.39 -0.65 -12.46
C PRO A 21 0.81 0.13 -12.99
N ALA A 22 0.58 1.20 -13.74
CA ALA A 22 1.65 2.02 -14.31
C ALA A 22 2.14 3.13 -13.38
N HIS A 23 1.52 3.30 -12.21
CA HIS A 23 1.91 4.36 -11.28
C HIS A 23 3.37 4.20 -10.87
N PRO A 24 4.14 5.31 -10.78
CA PRO A 24 5.56 5.24 -10.39
C PRO A 24 5.82 4.49 -9.09
N ALA A 25 4.91 4.55 -8.11
CA ALA A 25 5.03 3.81 -6.86
C ALA A 25 5.10 2.29 -7.08
N LEU A 26 4.55 1.81 -8.19
CA LEU A 26 4.50 0.37 -8.51
C LEU A 26 5.46 -0.03 -9.61
N THR A 27 6.22 0.92 -10.17
CA THR A 27 7.06 0.64 -11.35
C THR A 27 8.50 1.08 -11.20
N ARG A 28 8.82 2.10 -10.38
CA ARG A 28 10.16 2.69 -10.35
C ARG A 28 10.67 2.94 -8.94
N PRO A 29 11.92 2.53 -8.63
CA PRO A 29 12.86 1.82 -9.50
C PRO A 29 12.54 0.35 -9.71
N ASN A 30 11.54 -0.19 -8.99
CA ASN A 30 11.19 -1.60 -9.06
C ASN A 30 9.77 -1.78 -9.59
N ARG A 31 9.60 -2.69 -10.57
CA ARG A 31 8.26 -3.07 -10.98
C ARG A 31 7.70 -4.08 -9.98
N ILE A 32 6.64 -3.67 -9.31
CA ILE A 32 5.99 -4.49 -8.28
C ILE A 32 5.06 -5.48 -8.94
N GLY A 33 5.21 -6.75 -8.62
CA GLY A 33 4.38 -7.83 -9.15
C GLY A 33 4.01 -8.82 -8.05
N PRO A 34 3.33 -9.92 -8.41
CA PRO A 34 2.83 -10.87 -7.41
C PRO A 34 3.89 -11.42 -6.46
N ALA A 35 5.12 -11.63 -6.94
CA ALA A 35 6.20 -12.15 -6.11
C ALA A 35 6.61 -11.20 -4.99
N ASP A 36 6.34 -9.90 -5.13
CA ASP A 36 6.73 -8.91 -4.13
C ASP A 36 5.86 -8.98 -2.86
N TRP A 37 4.75 -9.69 -2.91
CA TRP A 37 3.87 -9.87 -1.76
C TRP A 37 4.11 -11.22 -1.07
N ALA A 38 5.01 -12.04 -1.61
CA ALA A 38 5.37 -13.32 -1.02
C ALA A 38 6.20 -13.11 0.25
N GLY A 39 5.98 -13.97 1.24
CA GLY A 39 6.77 -13.95 2.47
C GLY A 39 6.38 -12.88 3.47
N TRP A 40 5.37 -12.07 3.20
CA TRP A 40 4.85 -11.11 4.17
C TRP A 40 4.35 -11.85 5.41
N VAL A 41 4.64 -11.31 6.59
CA VAL A 41 4.36 -11.97 7.86
C VAL A 41 3.30 -11.22 8.65
N GLN A 42 2.49 -11.96 9.39
CA GLN A 42 1.42 -11.53 10.29
C GLN A 42 0.24 -10.88 9.56
N GLU A 43 0.45 -9.76 8.87
CA GLU A 43 -0.63 -9.01 8.25
C GLU A 43 -0.12 -8.21 7.06
N ARG A 44 -1.03 -7.87 6.14
CA ARG A 44 -0.72 -6.96 5.03
C ARG A 44 -0.64 -5.52 5.51
N GLY A 45 -1.57 -5.12 6.38
CA GLY A 45 -1.60 -3.78 6.91
C GLY A 45 -2.74 -3.57 7.88
N ALA A 46 -2.71 -2.42 8.54
CA ALA A 46 -3.71 -2.02 9.53
C ALA A 46 -3.88 -0.51 9.50
N TYR A 47 -4.99 -0.03 10.06
CA TYR A 47 -5.31 1.40 10.11
C TYR A 47 -5.42 2.03 8.72
N PHE A 48 -6.06 1.32 7.80
CA PHE A 48 -6.29 1.84 6.46
C PHE A 48 -7.15 3.10 6.53
N ALA A 49 -6.85 4.06 5.66
CA ALA A 49 -7.69 5.26 5.55
C ALA A 49 -9.09 4.85 5.06
N SER A 50 -10.13 5.46 5.65
CA SER A 50 -11.51 5.23 5.24
C SER A 50 -12.04 6.34 4.34
N GLU A 51 -11.48 7.55 4.47
CA GLU A 51 -11.88 8.70 3.67
C GLU A 51 -10.65 9.50 3.26
N TRP A 52 -10.67 10.02 2.05
CA TRP A 52 -9.63 10.91 1.52
C TRP A 52 -10.19 11.72 0.36
N ASP A 53 -9.50 12.81 0.02
CA ASP A 53 -9.85 13.64 -1.13
C ASP A 53 -9.45 12.90 -2.42
N ARG A 54 -10.45 12.38 -3.13
CA ARG A 54 -10.23 11.53 -4.31
C ARG A 54 -9.73 12.31 -5.52
N GLU A 55 -9.85 13.62 -5.51
CA GLU A 55 -9.28 14.46 -6.57
C GLU A 55 -7.78 14.68 -6.37
N ARG A 56 -7.33 14.63 -5.12
CA ARG A 56 -5.94 14.90 -4.77
C ARG A 56 -5.11 13.63 -4.64
N TYR A 57 -5.69 12.56 -4.09
CA TYR A 57 -4.96 11.33 -3.80
C TYR A 57 -5.27 10.23 -4.80
N VAL A 58 -4.22 9.54 -5.23
CA VAL A 58 -4.31 8.32 -6.03
C VAL A 58 -4.13 7.12 -5.09
N THR A 59 -4.89 6.06 -5.36
CA THR A 59 -4.78 4.80 -4.61
C THR A 59 -4.28 3.72 -5.57
N PRO A 60 -2.96 3.51 -5.65
CA PRO A 60 -2.40 2.60 -6.66
C PRO A 60 -2.79 1.15 -6.50
N LEU A 61 -3.15 0.71 -5.29
CA LEU A 61 -3.50 -0.68 -5.03
C LEU A 61 -4.64 -0.81 -4.04
N ALA A 62 -5.24 -2.00 -4.00
CA ALA A 62 -6.29 -2.35 -3.06
C ALA A 62 -6.17 -3.79 -2.64
N LEU A 63 -6.68 -4.14 -1.48
CA LEU A 63 -6.61 -5.49 -0.93
C LEU A 63 -7.76 -5.72 0.05
N SER A 64 -8.02 -6.99 0.33
CA SER A 64 -9.05 -7.36 1.31
C SER A 64 -8.75 -8.73 1.91
N ASP A 65 -9.22 -8.93 3.15
CA ASP A 65 -9.29 -10.28 3.70
C ASP A 65 -10.38 -11.07 2.97
N PRO A 66 -10.29 -12.42 2.92
CA PRO A 66 -11.30 -13.22 2.24
C PRO A 66 -12.71 -12.92 2.76
N GLY A 67 -13.64 -12.71 1.82
CA GLY A 67 -15.04 -12.44 2.15
C GLY A 67 -15.34 -11.01 2.59
N GLU A 68 -14.36 -10.14 2.63
CA GLU A 68 -14.54 -8.75 3.02
C GLU A 68 -14.44 -7.81 1.81
N ALA A 69 -14.89 -6.57 2.01
CA ALA A 69 -14.85 -5.56 0.95
C ALA A 69 -13.41 -5.18 0.60
N LEU A 70 -13.17 -4.90 -0.67
CA LEU A 70 -11.87 -4.45 -1.15
C LEU A 70 -11.56 -3.05 -0.60
N LEU A 71 -10.39 -2.88 -0.01
CA LEU A 71 -9.97 -1.64 0.64
C LEU A 71 -8.81 -1.00 -0.12
N ALA A 72 -8.96 0.27 -0.47
CA ALA A 72 -7.95 1.04 -1.19
C ALA A 72 -7.16 2.02 -0.30
N GLY A 73 -7.46 2.09 0.99
CA GLY A 73 -6.90 3.07 1.90
C GLY A 73 -5.54 2.73 2.50
N ALA A 74 -4.88 1.66 2.04
CA ALA A 74 -3.58 1.26 2.57
C ALA A 74 -2.41 2.04 1.96
N LEU A 75 -2.62 2.66 0.81
CA LEU A 75 -1.59 3.45 0.12
C LEU A 75 -2.26 4.59 -0.62
N LEU A 76 -1.95 5.82 -0.21
CA LEU A 76 -2.44 7.03 -0.84
C LEU A 76 -1.25 7.89 -1.24
N VAL A 77 -1.26 8.39 -2.47
CA VAL A 77 -0.19 9.22 -3.00
C VAL A 77 -0.79 10.51 -3.56
N ALA A 78 -0.21 11.64 -3.19
CA ALA A 78 -0.61 12.94 -3.74
C ALA A 78 0.63 13.73 -4.13
N ARG A 79 0.54 14.53 -5.18
CA ARG A 79 1.57 15.51 -5.48
C ARG A 79 1.47 16.67 -4.51
N HIS A 80 2.60 17.13 -4.01
CA HIS A 80 2.66 18.27 -3.11
C HIS A 80 3.87 19.15 -3.51
N GLY A 81 3.60 20.28 -4.17
CA GLY A 81 4.67 21.10 -4.72
C GLY A 81 5.50 20.29 -5.71
N ARG A 82 6.80 20.22 -5.48
CA ARG A 82 7.73 19.42 -6.31
C ARG A 82 7.92 17.99 -5.81
N GLY A 83 7.25 17.63 -4.74
CA GLY A 83 7.38 16.31 -4.15
C GLY A 83 6.07 15.57 -4.11
N HIS A 84 6.04 14.58 -3.25
CA HIS A 84 4.85 13.77 -3.04
C HIS A 84 4.59 13.60 -1.55
N TYR A 85 3.32 13.54 -1.20
CA TYR A 85 2.87 13.09 0.10
C TYR A 85 2.40 11.65 -0.04
N VAL A 86 2.91 10.78 0.83
CA VAL A 86 2.55 9.35 0.81
C VAL A 86 2.02 8.98 2.19
N TYR A 87 0.82 8.43 2.21
CA TYR A 87 0.30 7.74 3.38
C TYR A 87 0.28 6.25 3.09
N THR A 88 0.87 5.47 3.96
CA THR A 88 0.77 4.02 3.85
C THR A 88 0.60 3.40 5.23
N SER A 89 -0.29 2.43 5.30
CA SER A 89 -0.50 1.60 6.49
C SER A 89 -0.22 0.13 6.19
N LEU A 90 0.42 -0.16 5.05
CA LEU A 90 0.99 -1.48 4.82
C LEU A 90 2.01 -1.78 5.93
N ALA A 91 2.09 -3.04 6.33
CA ALA A 91 2.83 -3.42 7.53
C ALA A 91 4.34 -3.49 7.32
N PHE A 92 4.95 -2.41 6.82
CA PHE A 92 6.39 -2.34 6.61
C PHE A 92 7.19 -2.55 7.90
N PHE A 93 6.66 -2.06 9.02
CA PHE A 93 7.34 -2.19 10.31
C PHE A 93 7.55 -3.65 10.73
N ARG A 94 6.75 -4.57 10.17
CA ARG A 94 6.90 -6.01 10.40
C ARG A 94 7.76 -6.68 9.35
N GLN A 95 7.66 -6.20 8.09
CA GLN A 95 8.30 -6.86 6.96
C GLN A 95 9.77 -6.49 6.83
N LEU A 96 10.12 -5.22 7.04
CA LEU A 96 11.50 -4.78 6.88
C LEU A 96 12.46 -5.48 7.85
N PRO A 97 12.15 -5.61 9.17
CA PRO A 97 13.04 -6.36 10.08
C PRO A 97 13.17 -7.84 9.72
N LYS A 98 12.19 -8.41 9.03
CA LYS A 98 12.23 -9.82 8.59
C LYS A 98 12.91 -10.01 7.25
N GLY A 99 13.33 -8.92 6.59
CA GLY A 99 14.03 -9.02 5.33
C GLY A 99 13.16 -9.43 4.15
N VAL A 100 11.84 -9.13 4.17
CA VAL A 100 10.92 -9.49 3.09
C VAL A 100 11.26 -8.70 1.83
N PRO A 101 11.73 -9.35 0.74
CA PRO A 101 12.26 -8.61 -0.42
C PRO A 101 11.28 -7.66 -1.07
N GLY A 102 10.03 -8.08 -1.27
CA GLY A 102 9.02 -7.23 -1.91
C GLY A 102 8.71 -5.96 -1.12
N ALA A 103 8.76 -6.04 0.21
CA ALA A 103 8.53 -4.87 1.05
C ALA A 103 9.65 -3.84 0.87
N TYR A 104 10.91 -4.28 0.78
CA TYR A 104 12.03 -3.37 0.49
C TYR A 104 11.89 -2.74 -0.89
N ARG A 105 11.47 -3.52 -1.89
CA ARG A 105 11.30 -3.03 -3.26
C ARG A 105 10.22 -1.96 -3.33
N LEU A 106 9.08 -2.19 -2.69
CA LEU A 106 7.99 -1.21 -2.65
C LEU A 106 8.39 0.02 -1.85
N PHE A 107 9.01 -0.18 -0.69
CA PHE A 107 9.48 0.95 0.14
C PHE A 107 10.45 1.84 -0.65
N ALA A 108 11.40 1.23 -1.38
CA ALA A 108 12.32 1.97 -2.23
C ALA A 108 11.58 2.82 -3.28
N ASN A 109 10.52 2.26 -3.87
CA ASN A 109 9.71 3.00 -4.83
C ASN A 109 9.05 4.22 -4.18
N LEU A 110 8.49 4.05 -2.97
CA LEU A 110 7.78 5.14 -2.29
C LEU A 110 8.71 6.31 -1.96
N VAL A 111 9.94 6.03 -1.51
CA VAL A 111 10.89 7.09 -1.20
C VAL A 111 11.56 7.66 -2.44
N SER A 112 11.36 7.05 -3.60
CA SER A 112 11.95 7.47 -4.87
C SER A 112 11.00 8.28 -5.74
N LEU A 113 9.77 8.55 -5.28
CA LEU A 113 8.80 9.32 -6.05
C LEU A 113 9.33 10.73 -6.30
N ARG A 114 9.18 11.20 -7.54
CA ARG A 114 9.67 12.50 -7.97
C ARG A 114 8.57 13.32 -8.62
N ALA A 115 8.72 14.61 -8.57
CA ALA A 115 7.93 15.52 -9.39
C ALA A 115 8.28 15.32 -10.87
N GLU A 116 7.26 15.28 -11.72
CA GLU A 116 7.42 15.17 -13.15
C GLU A 116 6.92 16.41 -13.86
#